data_87d0c04053854cc5c2298edbb38db752
#
_entry.id   87d0c04053854cc5c2298edbb38db752
#
_cell.length_a   1.000
_cell.length_b   1.000
_cell.length_c   1.000
_cell.angle_alpha   90.00
_cell.angle_beta   90.00
_cell.angle_gamma   90.00
#
_symmetry.space_group_name_H-M   'P 1'
#
loop_
_entity.id
_entity.type
_entity.pdbx_description
1 polymer ?
#
loop_
_entity_poly.entity_id
_entity_poly.type
_entity_poly.pdbx_seq_one_letter_code
_entity_poly.pdbx_strand_id
1 'polypeptide(L)'
;MNNKFRILLTKIFLHFVMNNPLCTSRVRRRALIICGAKIGKDTFIGQNVYFDPLAIQNISIGEHSYITQNCSILTHFYGADRRFYFGNVRIGDHCFIGMNTLICKPVSIGNNCIVGGGSHNEGYSR
;
A
#
# COMPACT_ATOMS: atom_id res chain seq x y z
N MET A 1 -17.95 13.16 -9.56
CA MET A 1 -17.23 12.24 -10.46
C MET A 1 -17.59 10.81 -10.12
N ASN A 2 -17.76 10.00 -11.15
CA ASN A 2 -18.10 8.60 -11.00
C ASN A 2 -16.95 7.86 -10.30
N ASN A 3 -17.27 6.99 -9.33
CA ASN A 3 -16.25 6.24 -8.61
C ASN A 3 -15.39 5.37 -9.52
N LYS A 4 -16.02 4.75 -10.53
CA LYS A 4 -15.27 3.91 -11.47
C LYS A 4 -14.26 4.73 -12.26
N PHE A 5 -14.65 5.93 -12.67
CA PHE A 5 -13.76 6.81 -13.42
C PHE A 5 -12.61 7.27 -12.55
N ARG A 6 -12.89 7.62 -11.30
CA ARG A 6 -11.86 8.04 -10.35
C ARG A 6 -10.86 6.90 -10.10
N ILE A 7 -11.36 5.69 -9.92
CA ILE A 7 -10.51 4.52 -9.72
C ILE A 7 -9.63 4.28 -10.93
N LEU A 8 -10.20 4.40 -12.13
CA LEU A 8 -9.44 4.22 -13.36
C LEU A 8 -8.32 5.25 -13.49
N LEU A 9 -8.62 6.51 -13.23
CA LEU A 9 -7.62 7.58 -13.29
C LEU A 9 -6.52 7.35 -12.25
N THR A 10 -6.88 6.96 -11.05
CA THR A 10 -5.91 6.66 -10.00
C THR A 10 -5.01 5.51 -10.43
N LYS A 11 -5.59 4.47 -10.99
CA LYS A 11 -4.84 3.31 -11.44
C LYS A 11 -3.82 3.68 -12.51
N ILE A 12 -4.24 4.46 -13.50
CA ILE A 12 -3.35 4.89 -14.58
C ILE A 12 -2.24 5.77 -14.03
N PHE A 13 -2.60 6.75 -13.22
CA PHE A 13 -1.63 7.69 -12.64
C PHE A 13 -0.57 6.97 -11.82
N LEU A 14 -1.01 6.08 -10.93
CA LEU A 14 -0.08 5.34 -10.08
C LEU A 14 0.77 4.37 -10.88
N HIS A 15 0.21 3.76 -11.92
CA HIS A 15 1.00 2.87 -12.76
C HIS A 15 2.21 3.60 -13.35
N PHE A 16 1.99 4.79 -13.89
CA PHE A 16 3.10 5.56 -14.48
C PHE A 16 4.09 6.01 -13.42
N VAL A 17 3.64 6.49 -12.28
CA VAL A 17 4.53 7.02 -11.26
C VAL A 17 5.32 5.91 -10.58
N MET A 18 4.64 4.84 -10.19
CA MET A 18 5.28 3.80 -9.39
C MET A 18 6.25 2.94 -10.19
N ASN A 19 6.02 2.83 -11.50
CA ASN A 19 6.87 1.99 -12.35
C ASN A 19 7.93 2.78 -13.12
N ASN A 20 7.96 4.10 -12.96
CA ASN A 20 8.90 4.95 -13.70
C ASN A 20 10.20 5.05 -12.91
N PRO A 21 11.33 4.57 -13.48
CA PRO A 21 12.59 4.62 -12.75
C PRO A 21 13.12 6.03 -12.52
N LEU A 22 12.59 7.03 -13.24
CA LEU A 22 13.01 8.41 -13.05
C LEU A 22 12.29 9.08 -11.87
N CYS A 23 11.22 8.49 -11.36
CA CYS A 23 10.53 9.03 -10.19
C CYS A 23 11.23 8.59 -8.92
N THR A 24 11.41 9.55 -8.00
CA THR A 24 12.04 9.27 -6.70
C THR A 24 10.99 8.79 -5.70
N SER A 25 11.46 8.28 -4.58
CA SER A 25 10.56 7.90 -3.48
C SER A 25 9.70 9.08 -3.04
N ARG A 26 10.27 10.28 -3.00
CA ARG A 26 9.53 11.48 -2.61
C ARG A 26 8.37 11.75 -3.56
N VAL A 27 8.60 11.59 -4.85
CA VAL A 27 7.55 11.77 -5.86
C VAL A 27 6.48 10.70 -5.70
N ARG A 28 6.88 9.46 -5.51
CA ARG A 28 5.93 8.35 -5.32
C ARG A 28 5.07 8.58 -4.09
N ARG A 29 5.69 8.99 -2.98
CA ARG A 29 4.96 9.27 -1.75
C ARG A 29 3.90 10.36 -1.96
N ARG A 30 4.29 11.45 -2.62
CA ARG A 30 3.35 12.54 -2.89
C ARG A 30 2.21 12.13 -3.78
N ALA A 31 2.50 11.32 -4.80
CA ALA A 31 1.47 10.82 -5.69
C ALA A 31 0.44 9.99 -4.92
N LEU A 32 0.91 9.14 -4.01
CA LEU A 32 0.01 8.31 -3.19
C LEU A 32 -0.86 9.18 -2.28
N ILE A 33 -0.28 10.21 -1.69
CA ILE A 33 -1.03 11.11 -0.82
C ILE A 33 -2.11 11.85 -1.60
N ILE A 34 -1.78 12.31 -2.79
CA ILE A 34 -2.75 12.98 -3.67
C ILE A 34 -3.91 12.03 -3.98
N CYS A 35 -3.62 10.76 -4.15
CA CYS A 35 -4.67 9.77 -4.45
C CYS A 35 -5.49 9.37 -3.22
N GLY A 36 -5.07 9.74 -2.01
CA GLY A 36 -5.86 9.50 -0.81
C GLY A 36 -5.21 8.67 0.28
N ALA A 37 -4.04 8.09 0.03
CA ALA A 37 -3.33 7.35 1.07
C ALA A 37 -2.77 8.29 2.13
N LYS A 38 -2.63 7.80 3.35
CA LYS A 38 -2.01 8.56 4.43
C LYS A 38 -0.62 7.99 4.65
N ILE A 39 0.39 8.81 4.37
CA ILE A 39 1.79 8.36 4.48
C ILE A 39 2.58 9.42 5.22
N GLY A 40 3.20 9.03 6.33
CA GLY A 40 3.97 9.94 7.15
C GLY A 40 5.23 10.44 6.48
N LYS A 41 5.85 11.46 7.08
CA LYS A 41 7.04 12.06 6.49
C LYS A 41 8.21 11.08 6.48
N ASP A 42 9.11 11.27 5.54
CA ASP A 42 10.35 10.51 5.42
C ASP A 42 10.15 9.00 5.30
N THR A 43 8.99 8.58 4.85
CA THR A 43 8.73 7.18 4.55
C THR A 43 9.16 6.90 3.12
N PHE A 44 9.98 5.86 2.97
CA PHE A 44 10.50 5.47 1.66
C PHE A 44 9.50 4.57 0.95
N ILE A 45 9.19 4.91 -0.28
CA ILE A 45 8.34 4.08 -1.14
C ILE A 45 9.19 3.60 -2.30
N GLY A 46 9.40 2.31 -2.40
CA GLY A 46 10.21 1.72 -3.46
C GLY A 46 9.51 1.71 -4.80
N GLN A 47 10.26 1.31 -5.82
CA GLN A 47 9.74 1.21 -7.18
C GLN A 47 8.85 -0.03 -7.29
N ASN A 48 7.84 0.05 -8.15
CA ASN A 48 6.92 -1.05 -8.43
C ASN A 48 6.14 -1.54 -7.21
N VAL A 49 5.91 -0.67 -6.24
CA VAL A 49 5.02 -0.99 -5.12
C VAL A 49 3.59 -0.77 -5.60
N TYR A 50 2.76 -1.78 -5.42
CA TYR A 50 1.37 -1.70 -5.83
C TYR A 50 0.50 -1.28 -4.66
N PHE A 51 -0.19 -0.16 -4.81
CA PHE A 51 -1.17 0.32 -3.85
C PHE A 51 -2.55 0.17 -4.47
N ASP A 52 -3.43 -0.55 -3.78
CA ASP A 52 -4.75 -0.87 -4.30
C ASP A 52 -5.56 0.40 -4.57
N PRO A 53 -5.92 0.67 -5.82
CA PRO A 53 -6.67 1.90 -6.13
C PRO A 53 -8.14 1.85 -5.76
N LEU A 54 -8.68 0.67 -5.44
CA LEU A 54 -10.11 0.55 -5.13
C LEU A 54 -10.48 1.28 -3.85
N ALA A 55 -9.62 1.22 -2.84
CA ALA A 55 -9.86 1.92 -1.58
C ALA A 55 -8.54 2.42 -1.00
N ILE A 56 -7.83 3.22 -1.78
CA ILE A 56 -6.51 3.71 -1.41
C ILE A 56 -6.55 4.53 -0.12
N GLN A 57 -7.67 5.16 0.19
CA GLN A 57 -7.83 5.92 1.42
C GLN A 57 -7.80 5.02 2.67
N ASN A 58 -7.90 3.71 2.50
CA ASN A 58 -7.81 2.77 3.62
C ASN A 58 -6.37 2.39 3.97
N ILE A 59 -5.40 2.96 3.28
CA ILE A 59 -3.99 2.67 3.53
C ILE A 59 -3.39 3.80 4.35
N SER A 60 -2.79 3.45 5.48
CA SER A 60 -2.15 4.40 6.37
C SER A 60 -0.77 3.86 6.74
N ILE A 61 0.27 4.64 6.47
CA ILE A 61 1.65 4.29 6.77
C ILE A 61 2.25 5.43 7.59
N GLY A 62 2.94 5.09 8.66
CA GLY A 62 3.52 6.08 9.57
C GLY A 62 4.76 6.75 9.00
N GLU A 63 5.54 7.37 9.90
CA GLU A 63 6.74 8.13 9.54
C GLU A 63 7.96 7.23 9.54
N HIS A 64 8.94 7.58 8.72
CA HIS A 64 10.26 6.93 8.71
C HIS A 64 10.18 5.41 8.49
N SER A 65 9.19 4.96 7.76
CA SER A 65 9.04 3.55 7.40
C SER A 65 9.59 3.30 6.00
N TYR A 66 9.89 2.04 5.70
CA TYR A 66 10.38 1.65 4.38
C TYR A 66 9.44 0.63 3.78
N ILE A 67 8.83 0.98 2.65
CA ILE A 67 8.06 0.02 1.86
C ILE A 67 8.93 -0.27 0.65
N THR A 68 9.57 -1.41 0.64
CA THR A 68 10.58 -1.67 -0.36
C THR A 68 9.99 -2.19 -1.65
N GLN A 69 10.84 -2.41 -2.62
CA GLN A 69 10.49 -2.66 -4.01
C GLN A 69 9.59 -3.89 -4.19
N ASN A 70 8.64 -3.80 -5.10
CA ASN A 70 7.77 -4.91 -5.52
C ASN A 70 6.81 -5.42 -4.43
N CYS A 71 6.53 -4.60 -3.42
CA CYS A 71 5.50 -4.95 -2.45
C CYS A 71 4.12 -4.68 -3.02
N SER A 72 3.12 -5.41 -2.56
CA SER A 72 1.73 -5.20 -2.95
C SER A 72 0.90 -4.99 -1.70
N ILE A 73 0.14 -3.91 -1.66
CA ILE A 73 -0.72 -3.57 -0.52
C ILE A 73 -2.15 -3.48 -1.04
N LEU A 74 -2.96 -4.46 -0.65
CA LEU A 74 -4.34 -4.56 -1.11
C LEU A 74 -5.30 -4.20 0.01
N THR A 75 -6.39 -3.53 -0.34
CA THR A 75 -7.41 -3.12 0.62
C THR A 75 -8.70 -3.90 0.47
N HIS A 76 -8.74 -4.86 -0.44
CA HIS A 76 -9.94 -5.66 -0.64
C HIS A 76 -9.58 -7.15 -0.68
N PHE A 77 -10.55 -7.97 -0.36
CA PHE A 77 -10.37 -9.41 -0.40
C PHE A 77 -11.72 -10.09 -0.51
N TYR A 78 -11.71 -11.35 -0.93
CA TYR A 78 -12.89 -12.18 -0.93
C TYR A 78 -12.86 -13.08 0.31
N GLY A 79 -13.97 -13.10 1.03
CA GLY A 79 -14.10 -13.97 2.18
C GLY A 79 -14.44 -15.40 1.74
N ALA A 80 -14.46 -16.31 2.72
CA ALA A 80 -14.86 -17.68 2.46
C ALA A 80 -16.29 -17.79 1.93
N ASP A 81 -17.13 -16.80 2.25
CA ASP A 81 -18.50 -16.72 1.76
C ASP A 81 -18.58 -16.17 0.34
N ARG A 82 -17.44 -15.93 -0.29
CA ARG A 82 -17.31 -15.39 -1.64
C ARG A 82 -17.82 -13.97 -1.79
N ARG A 83 -18.03 -13.28 -0.68
CA ARG A 83 -18.37 -11.86 -0.71
C ARG A 83 -17.11 -11.02 -0.74
N PHE A 84 -17.26 -9.82 -1.29
CA PHE A 84 -16.19 -8.87 -1.45
C PHE A 84 -16.15 -7.96 -0.24
N TYR A 85 -14.98 -7.86 0.38
CA TYR A 85 -14.78 -7.04 1.57
C TYR A 85 -13.69 -6.03 1.37
N PHE A 86 -13.83 -4.88 2.00
CA PHE A 86 -12.77 -3.90 2.10
C PHE A 86 -12.24 -3.89 3.53
N GLY A 87 -10.98 -3.53 3.67
CA GLY A 87 -10.40 -3.41 4.99
C GLY A 87 -9.34 -2.32 5.01
N ASN A 88 -8.85 -2.04 6.21
CA ASN A 88 -7.81 -1.04 6.41
C ASN A 88 -6.46 -1.70 6.54
N VAL A 89 -5.44 -1.08 5.97
CA VAL A 89 -4.05 -1.49 6.14
C VAL A 89 -3.35 -0.38 6.91
N ARG A 90 -2.80 -0.71 8.06
CA ARG A 90 -2.08 0.22 8.89
C ARG A 90 -0.67 -0.27 9.10
N ILE A 91 0.30 0.56 8.80
CA ILE A 91 1.70 0.28 9.05
C ILE A 91 2.21 1.43 9.91
N GLY A 92 2.85 1.11 11.04
CA GLY A 92 3.28 2.12 11.99
C GLY A 92 4.52 2.87 11.58
N ASP A 93 5.15 3.53 12.57
CA ASP A 93 6.37 4.30 12.35
C ASP A 93 7.59 3.39 12.42
N HIS A 94 8.64 3.77 11.70
CA HIS A 94 9.94 3.06 11.77
C HIS A 94 9.83 1.57 11.46
N CYS A 95 8.95 1.21 10.52
CA CYS A 95 8.78 -0.16 10.07
C CYS A 95 9.60 -0.40 8.82
N PHE A 96 10.00 -1.65 8.61
CA PHE A 96 10.69 -2.05 7.40
C PHE A 96 9.91 -3.21 6.78
N ILE A 97 9.37 -2.99 5.60
CA ILE A 97 8.65 -4.02 4.86
C ILE A 97 9.55 -4.50 3.73
N GLY A 98 10.00 -5.74 3.83
CA GLY A 98 10.94 -6.32 2.86
C GLY A 98 10.37 -6.47 1.47
N MET A 99 11.25 -6.65 0.49
CA MET A 99 10.86 -6.73 -0.92
C MET A 99 9.93 -7.90 -1.18
N ASN A 100 9.04 -7.73 -2.15
CA ASN A 100 8.11 -8.77 -2.60
C ASN A 100 7.14 -9.24 -1.51
N THR A 101 6.83 -8.38 -0.55
CA THR A 101 5.87 -8.70 0.50
C THR A 101 4.46 -8.43 -0.01
N LEU A 102 3.54 -9.34 0.30
CA LEU A 102 2.13 -9.19 -0.05
C LEU A 102 1.31 -8.95 1.22
N ILE A 103 0.62 -7.83 1.26
CA ILE A 103 -0.32 -7.51 2.33
C ILE A 103 -1.69 -7.45 1.68
N CYS A 104 -2.53 -8.45 1.93
CA CYS A 104 -3.76 -8.62 1.16
C CYS A 104 -5.05 -8.70 1.99
N LYS A 105 -4.97 -8.48 3.29
CA LYS A 105 -6.17 -8.44 4.13
C LYS A 105 -5.98 -7.40 5.22
N PRO A 106 -7.05 -7.02 5.91
CA PRO A 106 -6.92 -6.01 6.95
C PRO A 106 -5.83 -6.38 7.94
N VAL A 107 -4.96 -5.43 8.23
CA VAL A 107 -3.85 -5.68 9.11
C VAL A 107 -3.42 -4.37 9.76
N SER A 108 -2.94 -4.47 10.99
CA SER A 108 -2.31 -3.36 11.68
C SER A 108 -0.94 -3.81 12.13
N ILE A 109 0.09 -3.19 11.57
CA ILE A 109 1.48 -3.47 11.93
C ILE A 109 1.94 -2.35 12.84
N GLY A 110 2.39 -2.71 14.04
CA GLY A 110 2.81 -1.72 15.04
C GLY A 110 4.12 -1.04 14.66
N ASN A 111 4.57 -0.14 15.52
CA ASN A 111 5.81 0.60 15.28
C ASN A 111 7.04 -0.30 15.42
N ASN A 112 8.10 0.06 14.73
CA ASN A 112 9.41 -0.60 14.85
C ASN A 112 9.37 -2.08 14.47
N CYS A 113 8.51 -2.45 13.54
CA CYS A 113 8.40 -3.83 13.08
C CYS A 113 9.22 -4.05 11.82
N ILE A 114 9.73 -5.27 11.67
CA ILE A 114 10.43 -5.68 10.46
C ILE A 114 9.65 -6.85 9.87
N VAL A 115 9.26 -6.71 8.61
CA VAL A 115 8.59 -7.78 7.87
C VAL A 115 9.59 -8.29 6.85
N GLY A 116 9.94 -9.57 6.93
CA GLY A 116 10.93 -10.15 6.03
C GLY A 116 10.47 -10.14 4.58
N GLY A 117 11.43 -10.09 3.68
CA GLY A 117 11.12 -10.11 2.24
C GLY A 117 10.39 -11.38 1.84
N GLY A 118 9.48 -11.24 0.89
CA GLY A 118 8.68 -12.35 0.44
C GLY A 118 7.58 -12.79 1.40
N SER A 119 7.33 -12.01 2.45
CA SER A 119 6.28 -12.34 3.42
C SER A 119 4.90 -12.17 2.82
N HIS A 120 3.96 -12.88 3.41
CA HIS A 120 2.61 -12.91 2.90
C HIS A 120 1.63 -12.84 4.06
N ASN A 121 0.81 -11.80 4.08
CA ASN A 121 -0.22 -11.65 5.09
C ASN A 121 -1.55 -12.13 4.53
N GLU A 122 -2.08 -13.20 5.11
CA GLU A 122 -3.36 -13.73 4.69
C GLU A 122 -4.52 -13.21 5.50
N GLY A 123 -4.26 -12.23 6.34
CA GLY A 123 -5.28 -11.65 7.06
C GLY A 123 -5.36 -12.14 8.41
N TYR A 124 -6.02 -12.83 8.99
CA TYR A 124 -6.03 -13.14 10.17
C TYR A 124 -6.09 -14.36 10.35
N SER A 125 -6.03 -14.72 11.19
CA SER A 125 -6.06 -15.75 11.35
C SER A 125 -6.50 -16.25 12.36
N ARG A 126 -6.75 -16.32 12.91
CA ARG A 126 -7.22 -16.88 13.77
C ARG A 126 -7.29 -16.50 14.68
#